data_8784e8f61e6fcecd54ecf080586ffa5d
#
_entry.id   8784e8f61e6fcecd54ecf080586ffa5d
#
_cell.length_a   1.000
_cell.length_b   1.000
_cell.length_c   1.000
_cell.angle_alpha   90.00
_cell.angle_beta   90.00
_cell.angle_gamma   90.00
#
_symmetry.space_group_name_H-M   'P 1'
#
loop_
_entity.id
_entity.type
_entity.pdbx_description
1 polymer ?
#
loop_
_entity_poly.entity_id
_entity_poly.type
_entity_poly.pdbx_seq_one_letter_code
_entity_poly.pdbx_strand_id
1 'polypeptide(L)'
;MCSSDLATLKAAAPSWTLAGALRAHLDQLHAGDYFATLAFLPMFPQHEAAIQGFRHKVRDARRVATCLGFGPRFLHSTGQDYKGGPNTGVFLQITADHAVDVDIPGQRYSFGVVIDAQAAGDLAVLESRGRRALRVHLGVDVAAGLKTVADAIQQALR
;
A
#
# COMPACT_ATOMS: atom_id res chain seq x y z
N MET A 1 -8.14 3.10 6.81
CA MET A 1 -6.84 3.73 6.55
C MET A 1 -6.06 3.81 7.86
N CYS A 2 -4.87 3.28 7.87
CA CYS A 2 -3.91 3.40 8.98
C CYS A 2 -2.61 3.98 8.42
N SER A 3 -1.98 4.86 9.16
CA SER A 3 -0.70 5.50 8.82
C SER A 3 0.03 5.83 10.11
N SER A 4 1.36 5.80 10.08
CA SER A 4 2.23 6.22 11.18
C SER A 4 1.97 7.65 11.63
N ASP A 5 1.42 8.47 10.75
CA ASP A 5 1.12 9.87 11.01
C ASP A 5 -0.27 10.26 10.49
N LEU A 6 -1.27 9.52 10.96
CA LEU A 6 -2.66 9.75 10.56
C LEU A 6 -3.14 11.16 10.92
N ALA A 7 -2.62 11.74 12.01
CA ALA A 7 -2.97 13.09 12.44
C ALA A 7 -2.42 14.14 11.46
N THR A 8 -1.16 14.02 11.05
CA THR A 8 -0.54 14.91 10.06
C THR A 8 -1.19 14.75 8.68
N LEU A 9 -1.47 13.51 8.24
CA LEU A 9 -2.20 13.30 6.99
C LEU A 9 -3.62 13.90 7.04
N LYS A 10 -4.32 13.78 8.17
CA LYS A 10 -5.62 14.44 8.35
C LYS A 10 -5.55 15.95 8.28
N ALA A 11 -4.54 16.53 8.90
CA ALA A 11 -4.33 17.98 8.90
C ALA A 11 -3.95 18.51 7.51
N ALA A 12 -3.19 17.74 6.74
CA ALA A 12 -2.75 18.11 5.39
C ALA A 12 -3.80 17.81 4.29
N ALA A 13 -4.76 16.91 4.55
CA ALA A 13 -5.74 16.52 3.55
C ALA A 13 -6.79 17.64 3.36
N PRO A 14 -7.04 18.12 2.13
CA PRO A 14 -8.04 19.16 1.86
C PRO A 14 -9.46 18.70 2.20
N SER A 15 -9.69 17.40 2.22
CA SER A 15 -10.91 16.76 2.74
C SER A 15 -10.56 15.35 3.20
N TRP A 16 -11.22 14.86 4.27
CA TRP A 16 -10.98 13.50 4.77
C TRP A 16 -11.74 12.46 3.94
N THR A 17 -11.39 12.40 2.66
CA THR A 17 -11.81 11.37 1.69
C THR A 17 -10.61 10.51 1.30
N LEU A 18 -10.84 9.38 0.65
CA LEU A 18 -9.74 8.56 0.13
C LEU A 18 -8.82 9.36 -0.81
N ALA A 19 -9.40 10.15 -1.70
CA ALA A 19 -8.63 10.98 -2.62
C ALA A 19 -7.81 12.08 -1.89
N GLY A 20 -8.41 12.72 -0.87
CA GLY A 20 -7.71 13.71 -0.05
C GLY A 20 -6.55 13.10 0.76
N ALA A 21 -6.76 11.93 1.37
CA ALA A 21 -5.71 11.22 2.09
C ALA A 21 -4.58 10.75 1.15
N LEU A 22 -4.93 10.22 -0.03
CA LEU A 22 -3.94 9.84 -1.03
C LEU A 22 -3.18 11.05 -1.58
N ARG A 23 -3.84 12.19 -1.78
CA ARG A 23 -3.17 13.44 -2.16
C ARG A 23 -2.13 13.82 -1.12
N ALA A 24 -2.53 13.97 0.15
CA ALA A 24 -1.63 14.33 1.23
C ALA A 24 -0.47 13.33 1.39
N HIS A 25 -0.72 12.04 1.12
CA HIS A 25 0.31 11.01 1.14
C HIS A 25 1.29 11.14 -0.04
N LEU A 26 0.79 11.35 -1.26
CA LEU A 26 1.61 11.53 -2.46
C LEU A 26 2.35 12.88 -2.49
N ASP A 27 1.86 13.90 -1.78
CA ASP A 27 2.53 15.20 -1.66
C ASP A 27 3.78 15.13 -0.76
N GLN A 28 3.99 14.04 -0.04
CA GLN A 28 5.24 13.76 0.68
C GLN A 28 6.40 13.27 -0.22
N LEU A 29 6.15 13.05 -1.52
CA LEU A 29 7.18 12.67 -2.47
C LEU A 29 8.05 13.89 -2.85
N HIS A 30 9.34 13.79 -2.62
CA HIS A 30 10.34 14.79 -2.96
C HIS A 30 11.31 14.26 -4.01
N ALA A 31 12.16 15.14 -4.55
CA ALA A 31 13.20 14.74 -5.49
C ALA A 31 14.15 13.71 -4.84
N GLY A 32 14.39 12.60 -5.53
CA GLY A 32 15.20 11.48 -5.03
C GLY A 32 14.42 10.43 -4.26
N ASP A 33 13.13 10.66 -3.99
CA ASP A 33 12.24 9.65 -3.39
C ASP A 33 11.75 8.63 -4.43
N TYR A 34 11.16 7.55 -3.92
CA TYR A 34 10.42 6.58 -4.74
C TYR A 34 9.07 6.25 -4.09
N PHE A 35 8.13 5.83 -4.93
CA PHE A 35 6.82 5.35 -4.49
C PHE A 35 6.74 3.84 -4.61
N ALA A 36 6.31 3.15 -3.55
CA ALA A 36 6.15 1.70 -3.55
C ALA A 36 4.73 1.29 -3.18
N THR A 37 4.12 0.43 -4.02
CA THR A 37 2.87 -0.25 -3.68
C THR A 37 3.18 -1.63 -3.11
N LEU A 38 2.71 -1.88 -1.89
CA LEU A 38 2.88 -3.10 -1.12
C LEU A 38 1.53 -3.83 -1.09
N ALA A 39 1.28 -4.73 -2.06
CA ALA A 39 -0.02 -5.37 -2.25
C ALA A 39 -0.08 -6.72 -1.54
N PHE A 40 -0.76 -6.80 -0.40
CA PHE A 40 -1.10 -8.06 0.27
C PHE A 40 -2.43 -8.57 -0.28
N LEU A 41 -2.40 -8.97 -1.54
CA LEU A 41 -3.55 -9.41 -2.35
C LEU A 41 -3.15 -10.64 -3.16
N PRO A 42 -4.12 -11.46 -3.60
CA PRO A 42 -3.84 -12.50 -4.58
C PRO A 42 -3.23 -11.90 -5.85
N MET A 43 -2.10 -12.46 -6.30
CA MET A 43 -1.38 -12.00 -7.49
C MET A 43 -2.05 -12.53 -8.76
N PHE A 44 -3.25 -12.03 -9.04
CA PHE A 44 -3.93 -12.30 -10.30
C PHE A 44 -3.57 -11.27 -11.37
N PRO A 45 -3.52 -11.63 -12.67
CA PRO A 45 -3.15 -10.70 -13.75
C PRO A 45 -3.99 -9.42 -13.77
N GLN A 46 -5.29 -9.50 -13.46
CA GLN A 46 -6.18 -8.34 -13.40
C GLN A 46 -5.87 -7.40 -12.24
N HIS A 47 -5.46 -7.93 -11.08
CA HIS A 47 -5.05 -7.12 -9.93
C HIS A 47 -3.72 -6.41 -10.22
N GLU A 48 -2.78 -7.14 -10.79
CA GLU A 48 -1.50 -6.58 -11.20
C GLU A 48 -1.70 -5.46 -12.23
N ALA A 49 -2.49 -5.70 -13.29
CA ALA A 49 -2.78 -4.70 -14.32
C ALA A 49 -3.41 -3.42 -13.74
N ALA A 50 -4.37 -3.55 -12.82
CA ALA A 50 -5.00 -2.41 -12.16
C ALA A 50 -3.99 -1.59 -11.34
N ILE A 51 -3.13 -2.27 -10.56
CA ILE A 51 -2.09 -1.60 -9.76
C ILE A 51 -1.03 -0.95 -10.65
N GLN A 52 -0.57 -1.64 -11.71
CA GLN A 52 0.36 -1.06 -12.67
C GLN A 52 -0.22 0.20 -13.32
N GLY A 53 -1.53 0.20 -13.62
CA GLY A 53 -2.21 1.35 -14.22
C GLY A 53 -2.10 2.62 -13.36
N PHE A 54 -2.42 2.57 -12.08
CA PHE A 54 -2.30 3.75 -11.22
C PHE A 54 -0.85 4.03 -10.80
N ARG A 55 -0.01 3.01 -10.65
CA ARG A 55 1.42 3.19 -10.36
C ARG A 55 2.11 4.02 -11.45
N HIS A 56 1.83 3.74 -12.72
CA HIS A 56 2.38 4.51 -13.83
C HIS A 56 1.89 5.97 -13.80
N LYS A 57 0.63 6.22 -13.43
CA LYS A 57 0.13 7.60 -13.27
C LYS A 57 0.88 8.37 -12.19
N VAL A 58 1.17 7.72 -11.04
CA VAL A 58 1.99 8.34 -9.98
C VAL A 58 3.39 8.63 -10.49
N ARG A 59 4.04 7.67 -11.16
CA ARG A 59 5.36 7.85 -11.76
C ARG A 59 5.41 9.07 -12.68
N ASP A 60 4.46 9.15 -13.59
CA ASP A 60 4.46 10.16 -14.65
C ASP A 60 4.12 11.57 -14.08
N ALA A 61 3.20 11.64 -13.10
CA ALA A 61 2.80 12.89 -12.48
C ALA A 61 3.86 13.43 -11.49
N ARG A 62 4.49 12.55 -10.70
CA ARG A 62 5.47 12.93 -9.67
C ARG A 62 6.92 12.82 -10.13
N ARG A 63 7.19 12.19 -11.29
CA ARG A 63 8.53 11.98 -11.86
C ARG A 63 9.50 11.29 -10.92
N VAL A 64 9.02 10.28 -10.19
CA VAL A 64 9.77 9.46 -9.24
C VAL A 64 9.85 8.02 -9.71
N ALA A 65 10.85 7.28 -9.24
CA ALA A 65 10.88 5.83 -9.39
C ALA A 65 9.67 5.20 -8.68
N THR A 66 9.12 4.15 -9.25
CA THR A 66 7.99 3.43 -8.62
C THR A 66 8.18 1.93 -8.70
N CYS A 67 7.75 1.21 -7.67
CA CYS A 67 7.78 -0.25 -7.65
C CYS A 67 6.45 -0.83 -7.12
N LEU A 68 6.26 -2.11 -7.41
CA LEU A 68 5.15 -2.92 -6.94
C LEU A 68 5.72 -4.22 -6.37
N GLY A 69 5.30 -4.57 -5.16
CA GLY A 69 5.57 -5.87 -4.55
C GLY A 69 4.26 -6.52 -4.10
N PHE A 70 4.11 -7.83 -4.43
CA PHE A 70 3.04 -8.63 -3.84
C PHE A 70 3.55 -9.29 -2.56
N GLY A 71 2.93 -8.93 -1.45
CA GLY A 71 3.22 -9.51 -0.14
C GLY A 71 2.56 -10.89 0.04
N PRO A 72 3.15 -11.72 0.87
CA PRO A 72 4.33 -11.45 1.70
C PRO A 72 5.69 -11.66 1.01
N ARG A 73 5.74 -12.00 -0.28
CA ARG A 73 6.95 -12.43 -0.99
C ARG A 73 8.12 -11.46 -0.91
N PHE A 74 7.86 -10.15 -0.94
CA PHE A 74 8.90 -9.12 -0.91
C PHE A 74 9.53 -8.91 0.48
N LEU A 75 8.95 -9.44 1.56
CA LEU A 75 9.37 -9.14 2.94
C LEU A 75 10.83 -9.50 3.22
N HIS A 76 11.35 -10.55 2.58
CA HIS A 76 12.72 -11.05 2.73
C HIS A 76 13.69 -10.55 1.64
N SER A 77 13.24 -9.65 0.78
CA SER A 77 14.04 -9.05 -0.31
C SER A 77 13.94 -7.53 -0.27
N THR A 78 13.28 -6.90 -1.23
CA THR A 78 13.11 -5.43 -1.30
C THR A 78 12.46 -4.83 -0.04
N GLY A 79 11.63 -5.58 0.67
CA GLY A 79 11.06 -5.17 1.95
C GLY A 79 12.09 -4.91 3.04
N GLN A 80 13.30 -5.47 2.95
CA GLN A 80 14.38 -5.16 3.89
C GLN A 80 14.94 -3.76 3.61
N ASP A 81 15.09 -3.37 2.35
CA ASP A 81 15.52 -2.02 1.95
C ASP A 81 14.48 -0.97 2.36
N TYR A 82 13.20 -1.28 2.24
CA TYR A 82 12.11 -0.38 2.67
C TYR A 82 12.19 -0.06 4.17
N LYS A 83 12.57 -1.04 4.97
CA LYS A 83 12.72 -0.91 6.42
C LYS A 83 14.09 -0.40 6.86
N GLY A 84 15.16 -0.91 6.24
CA GLY A 84 16.55 -0.68 6.67
C GLY A 84 17.33 0.34 5.85
N GLY A 85 16.91 0.62 4.62
CA GLY A 85 17.56 1.57 3.73
C GLY A 85 17.30 3.05 4.08
N PRO A 86 17.73 3.99 3.22
CA PRO A 86 17.44 5.42 3.37
C PRO A 86 15.93 5.70 3.45
N ASN A 87 15.54 6.76 4.18
CA ASN A 87 14.13 7.15 4.31
C ASN A 87 13.65 7.94 3.09
N THR A 88 13.77 7.35 1.91
CA THR A 88 13.37 7.93 0.62
C THR A 88 12.13 7.26 0.03
N GLY A 89 11.55 6.27 0.72
CA GLY A 89 10.34 5.57 0.29
C GLY A 89 9.06 6.24 0.79
N VAL A 90 8.03 6.28 -0.09
CA VAL A 90 6.63 6.58 0.25
C VAL A 90 5.82 5.34 -0.12
N PHE A 91 5.17 4.73 0.87
CA PHE A 91 4.61 3.38 0.78
C PHE A 91 3.09 3.40 0.82
N LEU A 92 2.44 2.83 -0.20
CA LEU A 92 1.02 2.52 -0.19
C LEU A 92 0.84 1.02 0.03
N GLN A 93 0.46 0.63 1.25
CA GLN A 93 0.11 -0.75 1.54
C GLN A 93 -1.37 -0.98 1.24
N ILE A 94 -1.67 -2.03 0.45
CA ILE A 94 -3.01 -2.43 0.08
C ILE A 94 -3.28 -3.82 0.65
N THR A 95 -4.36 -3.94 1.41
CA THR A 95 -4.87 -5.21 1.97
C THR A 95 -6.33 -5.41 1.57
N ALA A 96 -6.85 -6.62 1.67
CA ALA A 96 -8.25 -6.94 1.42
C ALA A 96 -8.70 -8.09 2.33
N ASP A 97 -10.01 -8.27 2.44
CA ASP A 97 -10.57 -9.47 3.04
C ASP A 97 -10.31 -10.70 2.17
N HIS A 98 -10.24 -11.86 2.78
CA HIS A 98 -10.06 -13.14 2.09
C HIS A 98 -11.43 -13.71 1.73
N ALA A 99 -11.86 -13.55 0.46
CA ALA A 99 -13.12 -14.14 -0.03
C ALA A 99 -13.12 -15.68 0.05
N VAL A 100 -11.94 -16.27 -0.10
CA VAL A 100 -11.67 -17.70 0.14
C VAL A 100 -10.41 -17.78 0.98
N ASP A 101 -10.52 -18.45 2.11
CA ASP A 101 -9.36 -18.70 2.98
C ASP A 101 -9.15 -20.22 3.09
N VAL A 102 -7.92 -20.64 3.32
CA VAL A 102 -7.53 -22.05 3.40
C VAL A 102 -6.87 -22.29 4.74
N ASP A 103 -7.35 -23.31 5.45
CA ASP A 103 -6.78 -23.74 6.71
C ASP A 103 -5.37 -24.33 6.50
N ILE A 104 -4.47 -24.08 7.44
CA ILE A 104 -3.16 -24.71 7.46
C ILE A 104 -3.27 -26.03 8.22
N PRO A 105 -2.96 -27.18 7.57
CA PRO A 105 -3.04 -28.48 8.23
C PRO A 105 -2.27 -28.52 9.55
N GLY A 106 -2.96 -28.93 10.62
CA GLY A 106 -2.38 -29.02 11.96
C GLY A 106 -2.20 -27.70 12.72
N GLN A 107 -2.68 -26.57 12.19
CA GLN A 107 -2.66 -25.27 12.84
C GLN A 107 -4.08 -24.84 13.24
N ARG A 108 -4.16 -23.84 14.13
CA ARG A 108 -5.44 -23.21 14.55
C ARG A 108 -5.77 -21.95 13.76
N TYR A 109 -5.01 -21.64 12.72
CA TYR A 109 -5.12 -20.45 11.89
C TYR A 109 -4.96 -20.79 10.41
N SER A 110 -5.53 -19.98 9.57
CA SER A 110 -5.52 -20.10 8.12
C SER A 110 -4.35 -19.35 7.46
N PHE A 111 -4.18 -19.54 6.16
CA PHE A 111 -3.22 -18.76 5.37
C PHE A 111 -3.58 -17.27 5.34
N GLY A 112 -4.87 -16.92 5.33
CA GLY A 112 -5.33 -15.53 5.40
C GLY A 112 -4.87 -14.85 6.68
N VAL A 113 -5.06 -15.50 7.84
CA VAL A 113 -4.57 -14.98 9.14
C VAL A 113 -3.06 -14.73 9.11
N VAL A 114 -2.28 -15.61 8.49
CA VAL A 114 -0.82 -15.43 8.37
C VAL A 114 -0.49 -14.23 7.50
N ILE A 115 -1.16 -14.07 6.36
CA ILE A 115 -0.94 -12.92 5.45
C ILE A 115 -1.30 -11.61 6.16
N ASP A 116 -2.42 -11.57 6.88
CA ASP A 116 -2.86 -10.38 7.61
C ASP A 116 -1.90 -10.01 8.74
N ALA A 117 -1.41 -11.02 9.48
CA ALA A 117 -0.41 -10.80 10.52
C ALA A 117 0.91 -10.26 9.94
N GLN A 118 1.34 -10.79 8.80
CA GLN A 118 2.53 -10.30 8.10
C GLN A 118 2.35 -8.89 7.56
N ALA A 119 1.18 -8.56 6.99
CA ALA A 119 0.86 -7.22 6.55
C ALA A 119 0.83 -6.22 7.73
N ALA A 120 0.23 -6.63 8.85
CA ALA A 120 0.20 -5.81 10.06
C ALA A 120 1.61 -5.58 10.64
N GLY A 121 2.41 -6.63 10.74
CA GLY A 121 3.79 -6.55 11.22
C GLY A 121 4.68 -5.70 10.33
N ASP A 122 4.54 -5.82 9.01
CA ASP A 122 5.29 -5.02 8.04
C ASP A 122 4.97 -3.52 8.20
N LEU A 123 3.68 -3.16 8.28
CA LEU A 123 3.28 -1.78 8.52
C LEU A 123 3.80 -1.26 9.86
N ALA A 124 3.66 -2.03 10.94
CA ALA A 124 4.14 -1.63 12.26
C ALA A 124 5.66 -1.34 12.28
N VAL A 125 6.45 -2.12 11.54
CA VAL A 125 7.89 -1.87 11.40
C VAL A 125 8.16 -0.61 10.57
N LEU A 126 7.46 -0.39 9.46
CA LEU A 126 7.58 0.84 8.68
C LEU A 126 7.26 2.07 9.55
N GLU A 127 6.18 2.00 10.31
CA GLU A 127 5.75 3.04 11.24
C GLU A 127 6.79 3.31 12.33
N SER A 128 7.25 2.27 13.02
CA SER A 128 8.25 2.40 14.10
C SER A 128 9.57 3.01 13.63
N ARG A 129 9.84 2.94 12.33
CA ARG A 129 11.03 3.54 11.70
C ARG A 129 10.76 4.89 11.05
N GLY A 130 9.62 5.50 11.31
CA GLY A 130 9.24 6.81 10.75
C GLY A 130 9.13 6.82 9.22
N ARG A 131 8.78 5.67 8.61
CA ARG A 131 8.56 5.59 7.16
C ARG A 131 7.20 6.20 6.81
N ARG A 132 7.14 6.85 5.66
CA ARG A 132 5.91 7.43 5.11
C ARG A 132 5.04 6.33 4.52
N ALA A 133 4.18 5.73 5.34
CA ALA A 133 3.35 4.59 4.97
C ALA A 133 1.87 4.90 5.18
N LEU A 134 1.04 4.55 4.21
CA LEU A 134 -0.42 4.62 4.27
C LEU A 134 -0.98 3.25 3.91
N ARG A 135 -1.89 2.70 4.74
CA ARG A 135 -2.65 1.49 4.41
C ARG A 135 -4.05 1.84 3.92
N VAL A 136 -4.44 1.19 2.83
CA VAL A 136 -5.81 1.14 2.34
C VAL A 136 -6.30 -0.31 2.35
N HIS A 137 -7.46 -0.55 2.94
CA HIS A 137 -8.10 -1.87 2.97
C HIS A 137 -9.31 -1.86 2.02
N LEU A 138 -9.40 -2.87 1.13
CA LEU A 138 -10.34 -2.88 0.01
C LEU A 138 -11.67 -3.57 0.32
N GLY A 139 -11.77 -4.35 1.40
CA GLY A 139 -12.89 -5.27 1.62
C GLY A 139 -12.78 -6.53 0.75
N VAL A 140 -13.90 -7.26 0.57
CA VAL A 140 -13.93 -8.58 -0.09
C VAL A 140 -13.85 -8.50 -1.61
N ASP A 141 -14.42 -7.46 -2.23
CA ASP A 141 -14.36 -7.25 -3.68
C ASP A 141 -13.10 -6.47 -4.05
N VAL A 142 -12.02 -7.21 -4.27
CA VAL A 142 -10.69 -6.64 -4.59
C VAL A 142 -10.73 -5.83 -5.88
N ALA A 143 -11.46 -6.26 -6.91
CA ALA A 143 -11.51 -5.57 -8.19
C ALA A 143 -12.20 -4.20 -8.08
N ALA A 144 -13.36 -4.15 -7.41
CA ALA A 144 -14.06 -2.90 -7.13
C ALA A 144 -13.23 -1.98 -6.23
N GLY A 145 -12.56 -2.54 -5.20
CA GLY A 145 -11.67 -1.80 -4.32
C GLY A 145 -10.48 -1.18 -5.06
N LEU A 146 -9.80 -1.94 -5.92
CA LEU A 146 -8.69 -1.44 -6.74
C LEU A 146 -9.14 -0.35 -7.71
N LYS A 147 -10.34 -0.49 -8.31
CA LYS A 147 -10.93 0.57 -9.14
C LYS A 147 -11.13 1.84 -8.33
N THR A 148 -11.69 1.73 -7.12
CA THR A 148 -11.90 2.89 -6.21
C THR A 148 -10.57 3.57 -5.87
N VAL A 149 -9.51 2.80 -5.57
CA VAL A 149 -8.17 3.36 -5.33
C VAL A 149 -7.61 4.05 -6.57
N ALA A 150 -7.76 3.44 -7.75
CA ALA A 150 -7.28 4.02 -9.01
C ALA A 150 -7.98 5.35 -9.33
N ASP A 151 -9.30 5.43 -9.14
CA ASP A 151 -10.09 6.64 -9.33
C ASP A 151 -9.69 7.74 -8.31
N ALA A 152 -9.47 7.34 -7.05
CA ALA A 152 -9.02 8.26 -6.00
C ALA A 152 -7.60 8.79 -6.24
N ILE A 153 -6.67 7.96 -6.72
CA ILE A 153 -5.32 8.39 -7.13
C ILE A 153 -5.41 9.36 -8.32
N GLN A 154 -6.26 9.06 -9.31
CA GLN A 154 -6.48 9.96 -10.44
C GLN A 154 -6.98 11.35 -10.00
N GLN A 155 -7.84 11.41 -8.97
CA GLN A 155 -8.30 12.67 -8.37
C GLN A 155 -7.19 13.35 -7.55
N ALA A 156 -6.39 12.57 -6.81
CA ALA A 156 -5.29 13.08 -6.00
C ALA A 156 -4.17 13.72 -6.81
N LEU A 157 -3.99 13.30 -8.06
CA LEU A 157 -2.93 13.79 -8.96
C LEU A 157 -3.35 15.03 -9.80
N ARG A 158 -4.59 15.46 -9.70
CA ARG A 158 -5.09 16.69 -10.36
C ARG A 158 -4.82 17.92 -9.48
#